data_ee8f996f2a5b9b77760153a2052de581
#
_entry.id   ee8f996f2a5b9b77760153a2052de581
#
_cell.length_a   1.000
_cell.length_b   1.000
_cell.length_c   1.000
_cell.angle_alpha   90.00
_cell.angle_beta   90.00
_cell.angle_gamma   90.00
#
_symmetry.space_group_name_H-M   'P 1'
#
loop_
_entity.id
_entity.type
_entity.pdbx_description
1 polymer ?
#
loop_
_entity_poly.entity_id
_entity_poly.type
_entity_poly.pdbx_seq_one_letter_code
_entity_poly.pdbx_strand_id
1 'polypeptide(L)' 'EITSEERLNNAMMVPCPISKYNGKTLGEVLREDPKALKWVAEKFTGSEEIKAAAQLICEYALQQASA' A
#
# COMPACT_ATOMS: atom_id res chain seq x y z
N GLU A 1 7.63 -4.02 20.34
CA GLU A 1 7.72 -2.83 19.51
C GLU A 1 7.89 -3.20 18.05
N ILE A 2 7.04 -2.65 17.19
CA ILE A 2 7.06 -2.99 15.77
C ILE A 2 8.06 -2.11 15.02
N THR A 3 8.98 -2.73 14.28
CA THR A 3 9.95 -1.98 13.48
C THR A 3 9.30 -1.43 12.22
N SER A 4 9.98 -0.48 11.56
CA SER A 4 9.48 0.07 10.28
C SER A 4 9.33 -1.00 9.22
N GLU A 5 10.25 -1.97 9.19
CA GLU A 5 10.18 -3.09 8.26
C GLU A 5 8.95 -3.96 8.50
N GLU A 6 8.66 -4.25 9.76
CA GLU A 6 7.49 -5.05 10.11
C GLU A 6 6.21 -4.34 9.74
N ARG A 7 6.15 -3.04 9.97
CA ARG A 7 4.98 -2.24 9.57
C ARG A 7 4.78 -2.29 8.06
N LEU A 8 5.87 -2.16 7.32
CA LEU A 8 5.81 -2.21 5.87
C LEU A 8 5.36 -3.58 5.38
N ASN A 9 5.90 -4.64 5.96
CA ASN A 9 5.50 -6.01 5.60
C ASN A 9 4.03 -6.23 5.88
N ASN A 10 3.55 -5.80 7.04
CA ASN A 10 2.14 -5.91 7.39
C ASN A 10 1.26 -5.13 6.41
N ALA A 11 1.69 -3.93 6.06
CA ALA A 11 0.96 -3.10 5.09
C ALA A 11 0.88 -3.77 3.73
N MET A 12 1.98 -4.38 3.29
CA MET A 12 2.02 -5.08 2.00
C MET A 12 1.14 -6.31 1.96
N MET A 13 0.83 -6.90 3.12
CA MET A 13 -0.04 -8.07 3.19
C MET A 13 -1.52 -7.73 3.24
N VAL A 14 -1.86 -6.46 3.42
CA VAL A 14 -3.24 -6.02 3.44
C VAL A 14 -3.86 -6.22 2.06
N PRO A 15 -5.05 -6.86 1.95
CA PRO A 15 -5.68 -7.08 0.67
C PRO A 15 -6.10 -5.77 0.02
N CYS A 16 -5.95 -5.70 -1.31
CA CYS A 16 -6.33 -4.51 -2.06
C CYS A 16 -7.86 -4.37 -2.11
N PRO A 17 -8.41 -3.19 -1.81
CA PRO A 17 -9.85 -2.98 -1.84
C PRO A 17 -10.42 -2.75 -3.24
N ILE A 18 -9.56 -2.55 -4.21
CA ILE A 18 -10.00 -2.27 -5.59
C ILE A 18 -10.48 -3.56 -6.25
N SER A 19 -11.67 -3.53 -6.84
CA SER A 19 -12.25 -4.70 -7.51
C SER A 19 -11.34 -5.25 -8.61
N LYS A 20 -10.66 -4.37 -9.32
CA LYS A 20 -9.74 -4.75 -10.39
C LYS A 20 -8.61 -5.64 -9.89
N TYR A 21 -8.20 -5.45 -8.66
CA TYR A 21 -7.11 -6.21 -8.04
C TYR A 21 -7.60 -7.07 -6.88
N ASN A 22 -8.86 -7.46 -6.94
CA ASN A 22 -9.43 -8.32 -5.91
C ASN A 22 -8.64 -9.63 -5.80
N GLY A 23 -8.28 -9.99 -4.60
CA GLY A 23 -7.47 -11.16 -4.35
C GLY A 23 -5.97 -10.91 -4.32
N LYS A 24 -5.55 -9.69 -4.61
CA LYS A 24 -4.14 -9.30 -4.54
C LYS A 24 -3.89 -8.43 -3.31
N THR A 25 -2.66 -8.44 -2.83
CA THR A 25 -2.28 -7.59 -1.70
C THR A 25 -1.78 -6.23 -2.20
N LEU A 26 -1.69 -5.27 -1.27
CA LEU A 26 -1.16 -3.95 -1.63
C LEU A 26 0.27 -4.02 -2.15
N GLY A 27 1.07 -4.95 -1.63
CA GLY A 27 2.43 -5.15 -2.11
C GLY A 27 2.46 -5.61 -3.56
N GLU A 28 1.53 -6.48 -3.95
CA GLU A 28 1.42 -6.93 -5.33
C GLU A 28 0.97 -5.81 -6.25
N VAL A 29 0.01 -5.00 -5.79
CA VAL A 29 -0.47 -3.84 -6.56
C VAL A 29 0.67 -2.84 -6.77
N LEU A 30 1.50 -2.64 -5.76
CA LEU A 30 2.66 -1.75 -5.89
C LEU A 30 3.58 -2.21 -7.02
N ARG A 31 3.76 -3.50 -7.15
CA ARG A 31 4.65 -4.05 -8.18
C ARG A 31 4.03 -4.00 -9.57
N GLU A 32 2.73 -4.18 -9.67
CA GLU A 32 2.04 -4.19 -10.97
C GLU A 32 1.56 -2.81 -11.41
N ASP A 33 0.99 -2.05 -10.48
CA ASP A 33 0.42 -0.74 -10.80
C ASP A 33 0.54 0.20 -9.60
N PRO A 34 1.68 0.88 -9.45
CA PRO A 34 1.88 1.80 -8.33
C PRO A 34 0.90 2.97 -8.33
N LYS A 35 0.34 3.32 -9.48
CA LYS A 35 -0.65 4.39 -9.56
C LYS A 35 -1.94 4.01 -8.85
N ALA A 36 -2.35 2.75 -8.98
CA ALA A 36 -3.53 2.27 -8.27
C ALA A 36 -3.33 2.32 -6.77
N LEU A 37 -2.15 1.95 -6.31
CA LEU A 37 -1.82 2.03 -4.89
C LEU A 37 -1.85 3.48 -4.39
N LYS A 38 -1.33 4.39 -5.18
CA LYS A 38 -1.36 5.82 -4.83
C LYS A 38 -2.80 6.32 -4.72
N TRP A 39 -3.67 5.87 -5.61
CA TRP A 39 -5.08 6.23 -5.56
C TRP A 39 -5.71 5.77 -4.24
N VAL A 40 -5.40 4.54 -3.83
CA VAL A 40 -5.90 4.01 -2.55
C VAL A 40 -5.39 4.86 -1.39
N ALA A 41 -4.12 5.25 -1.43
CA ALA A 41 -3.52 6.03 -0.37
C ALA A 41 -4.12 7.43 -0.25
N GLU A 42 -4.54 8.02 -1.36
CA GLU A 42 -5.03 9.38 -1.38
C GLU A 42 -6.55 9.51 -1.37
N LYS A 43 -7.24 8.66 -2.09
CA LYS A 43 -8.68 8.83 -2.34
C LYS A 43 -9.58 7.77 -1.73
N PHE A 44 -9.03 6.65 -1.33
CA PHE A 44 -9.84 5.60 -0.76
C PHE A 44 -10.38 6.00 0.61
N THR A 45 -11.67 5.87 0.82
CA THR A 45 -12.33 6.24 2.07
C THR A 45 -13.04 5.08 2.76
N GLY A 46 -12.94 3.89 2.21
CA GLY A 46 -13.64 2.72 2.76
C GLY A 46 -13.05 2.19 4.06
N SER A 47 -11.76 2.37 4.29
CA SER A 47 -11.09 1.91 5.49
C SER A 47 -9.84 2.71 5.76
N GLU A 48 -9.73 3.25 6.98
CA GLU A 48 -8.55 4.02 7.36
C GLU A 48 -7.32 3.14 7.48
N GLU A 49 -7.49 1.89 7.90
CA GLU A 49 -6.38 0.95 8.01
C GLU A 49 -5.74 0.68 6.65
N ILE A 50 -6.58 0.43 5.65
CA ILE A 50 -6.11 0.16 4.30
C ILE A 50 -5.45 1.41 3.72
N LYS A 51 -6.07 2.56 3.94
CA LYS A 51 -5.53 3.83 3.48
C LYS A 51 -4.17 4.12 4.11
N ALA A 52 -4.04 3.92 5.42
CA ALA A 52 -2.78 4.13 6.12
C ALA A 52 -1.71 3.16 5.62
N ALA A 53 -2.08 1.91 5.39
CA ALA A 53 -1.15 0.92 4.86
C ALA A 53 -0.66 1.32 3.47
N ALA A 54 -1.56 1.77 2.61
CA ALA A 54 -1.19 2.23 1.27
C ALA A 54 -0.28 3.45 1.33
N GLN A 55 -0.56 4.39 2.23
CA GLN A 55 0.28 5.56 2.42
C GLN A 55 1.69 5.18 2.84
N LEU A 56 1.81 4.24 3.77
CA LEU A 56 3.10 3.78 4.23
C LEU A 56 3.90 3.14 3.09
N ILE A 57 3.26 2.32 2.29
CA ILE A 57 3.90 1.68 1.15
C ILE A 57 4.33 2.72 0.12
N CYS A 58 3.48 3.71 -0.15
CA CYS A 58 3.82 4.77 -1.09
C CYS A 58 5.02 5.58 -0.62
N GLU A 59 5.09 5.91 0.66
CA GLU A 59 6.22 6.63 1.21
C GLU A 59 7.51 5.83 1.06
N TYR A 60 7.44 4.54 1.32
CA TYR A 60 8.59 3.66 1.15
C TYR A 60 9.06 3.64 -0.30
N ALA A 61 8.12 3.53 -1.23
CA ALA A 61 8.45 3.52 -2.65
C ALA A 61 9.09 4.85 -3.10
N LEU A 62 8.58 5.97 -2.58
CA LEU A 62 9.15 7.29 -2.87
C LEU A 62 10.57 7.41 -2.37
N GLN A 63 10.84 6.90 -1.17
CA GLN A 63 12.18 6.93 -0.60
C GLN A 63 13.14 6.11 -1.45
N GLN A 64 12.70 4.97 -1.94
CA GLN A 64 13.53 4.12 -2.80
C GLN A 64 13.78 4.79 -4.15
N ALA A 65 12.76 5.46 -4.69
CA ALA A 65 12.90 6.15 -5.97
C ALA A 65 13.80 7.37 -5.88
N SER A 66 13.88 8.00 -4.69
CA SER A 66 14.68 9.19 -4.46
C SER A 66 16.15 8.88 -4.17
N ALA A 67 16.44 7.65 -3.83
CA ALA A 67 17.79 7.25 -3.44
C ALA A 67 18.80 7.23 -4.57
#